data_ed31bc9460fcae6fc2d2a44e4d9dba1f
#
_entry.id   ed31bc9460fcae6fc2d2a44e4d9dba1f
#
_cell.length_a   1.000
_cell.length_b   1.000
_cell.length_c   1.000
_cell.angle_alpha   90.00
_cell.angle_beta   90.00
_cell.angle_gamma   90.00
#
_symmetry.space_group_name_H-M   'P 1'
#
loop_
_entity.id
_entity.type
_entity.pdbx_description
1 polymer ?
#
loop_
_entity_poly.entity_id
_entity_poly.type
_entity_poly.pdbx_seq_one_letter_code
_entity_poly.pdbx_strand_id
1 'polypeptide(L)'
;MSFALLTVAGSVVSWLNRSPWWGWVLVAAALGVLVLTVRWWLRGPALLKAGAWLLAAVFVCTTAVLAHPSPQNRVAGGSDPRPSRTVPTREGPVRGVLNDERDVEIFAGIPYARPPVGDLRWRPPQPPEPRQGLLSADRFSDVPVQPASTFLTRALSQVVEAPLENTLLNPYPVSEDSLYLNIWRSRKPASAKLPVIVYIPGGGFATGSGALPLYDGESLASGGETIAVTINYRLGVLGFLSHPALAEESAAGASGNYGVLDQIAALRWVRQNIAAFGGDPDRVTIAGQSAGGESVCVLGATPRAKGLVDGIIGGGGACMGTRGNTERGDQYDTGPVAEDAGRRLSEKLGGATVEEMRRMPVERVVDAAKSLKSHWRPSIDGLVLDRTPAEIYAAGDQLDVPTLIGSNADEASLALLSPPDADVAGYRKKVRQEHGADADLFLRLYPGDTEAQVLDSLLQAETDKIMTRAMRRWGTLQTRTGKADVYAYYFAHVPPEAGLRKFGAYHGAEVMYAYDNLGKDGDAAYGQRDHTLRDQMSGFWINFARTGDPNGPGLSAWPTLREEAEKVMRFDGGSAVAPRPRPDAVDFWMRYDGPLA
;
A
#
# COMPACT_ATOMS: atom_id res chain seq x y z
N MET A 1 -39.14 4.50 24.92
CA MET A 1 -38.00 5.28 24.39
C MET A 1 -38.49 6.68 24.05
N SER A 2 -37.69 7.72 24.17
CA SER A 2 -38.10 9.09 23.84
C SER A 2 -37.55 9.51 22.49
N PHE A 3 -38.17 10.50 21.82
CA PHE A 3 -37.60 11.09 20.60
C PHE A 3 -36.18 11.63 20.81
N ALA A 4 -35.87 12.12 22.02
CA ALA A 4 -34.50 12.54 22.35
C ALA A 4 -33.46 11.39 22.18
N LEU A 5 -33.83 10.17 22.60
CA LEU A 5 -32.94 9.00 22.40
C LEU A 5 -32.81 8.62 20.93
N LEU A 6 -33.86 8.74 20.11
CA LEU A 6 -33.77 8.52 18.65
C LEU A 6 -32.87 9.58 17.99
N THR A 7 -33.03 10.85 18.41
CA THR A 7 -32.16 11.93 17.90
C THR A 7 -30.69 11.67 18.25
N VAL A 8 -30.40 11.33 19.50
CA VAL A 8 -29.04 10.99 19.93
C VAL A 8 -28.49 9.80 19.11
N ALA A 9 -29.28 8.71 18.99
CA ALA A 9 -28.85 7.55 18.24
C ALA A 9 -28.57 7.89 16.76
N GLY A 10 -29.49 8.60 16.10
CA GLY A 10 -29.31 9.04 14.71
C GLY A 10 -28.10 9.97 14.55
N SER A 11 -27.89 10.89 15.48
CA SER A 11 -26.73 11.81 15.46
C SER A 11 -25.41 11.07 15.65
N VAL A 12 -25.33 10.14 16.60
CA VAL A 12 -24.12 9.32 16.83
C VAL A 12 -23.81 8.47 15.59
N VAL A 13 -24.82 7.81 15.01
CA VAL A 13 -24.62 7.00 13.80
C VAL A 13 -24.20 7.87 12.63
N SER A 14 -24.80 9.06 12.43
CA SER A 14 -24.40 9.99 11.37
C SER A 14 -22.97 10.49 11.55
N TRP A 15 -22.56 10.79 12.78
CA TRP A 15 -21.20 11.18 13.11
C TRP A 15 -20.20 10.04 12.84
N LEU A 16 -20.49 8.83 13.31
CA LEU A 16 -19.68 7.63 13.03
C LEU A 16 -19.58 7.31 11.53
N ASN A 17 -20.64 7.60 10.77
CA ASN A 17 -20.69 7.39 9.32
C ASN A 17 -19.98 8.50 8.51
N ARG A 18 -19.50 9.56 9.18
CA ARG A 18 -18.99 10.78 8.50
C ARG A 18 -20.00 11.32 7.49
N SER A 19 -21.30 11.30 7.86
CA SER A 19 -22.39 11.69 6.96
C SER A 19 -22.20 13.13 6.49
N PRO A 20 -22.35 13.43 5.19
CA PRO A 20 -22.33 14.78 4.67
C PRO A 20 -23.54 15.59 5.19
N TRP A 21 -23.54 16.91 5.00
CA TRP A 21 -24.61 17.79 5.52
C TRP A 21 -26.02 17.32 5.12
N TRP A 22 -26.21 16.85 3.87
CA TRP A 22 -27.50 16.35 3.41
C TRP A 22 -27.92 15.04 4.11
N GLY A 23 -26.97 14.22 4.55
CA GLY A 23 -27.22 13.03 5.36
C GLY A 23 -27.87 13.39 6.70
N TRP A 24 -27.38 14.44 7.35
CA TRP A 24 -27.98 14.99 8.55
C TRP A 24 -29.42 15.51 8.32
N VAL A 25 -29.65 16.14 7.15
CA VAL A 25 -31.00 16.59 6.76
C VAL A 25 -31.95 15.39 6.60
N LEU A 26 -31.48 14.29 5.98
CA LEU A 26 -32.28 13.07 5.83
C LEU A 26 -32.65 12.46 7.18
N VAL A 27 -31.72 12.40 8.13
CA VAL A 27 -32.00 11.91 9.49
C VAL A 27 -33.00 12.82 10.21
N ALA A 28 -32.84 14.13 10.09
CA ALA A 28 -33.81 15.10 10.64
C ALA A 28 -35.21 14.95 10.01
N ALA A 29 -35.28 14.73 8.70
CA ALA A 29 -36.54 14.47 8.01
C ALA A 29 -37.20 13.15 8.48
N ALA A 30 -36.41 12.08 8.65
CA ALA A 30 -36.89 10.80 9.19
C ALA A 30 -37.46 10.96 10.59
N LEU A 31 -36.77 11.70 11.46
CA LEU A 31 -37.29 12.06 12.81
C LEU A 31 -38.58 12.88 12.74
N GLY A 32 -38.64 13.85 11.81
CA GLY A 32 -39.86 14.66 11.57
C GLY A 32 -41.06 13.80 11.16
N VAL A 33 -40.88 12.85 10.24
CA VAL A 33 -41.92 11.89 9.84
C VAL A 33 -42.42 11.07 11.04
N LEU A 34 -41.48 10.59 11.88
CA LEU A 34 -41.86 9.82 13.08
C LEU A 34 -42.62 10.67 14.08
N VAL A 35 -42.26 11.94 14.28
CA VAL A 35 -42.99 12.88 15.16
C VAL A 35 -44.40 13.14 14.63
N LEU A 36 -44.53 13.42 13.33
CA LEU A 36 -45.83 13.69 12.69
C LEU A 36 -46.79 12.49 12.74
N THR A 37 -46.24 11.29 12.67
CA THR A 37 -47.00 10.04 12.61
C THR A 37 -47.15 9.35 13.98
N VAL A 38 -46.58 9.89 15.05
CA VAL A 38 -46.54 9.27 16.40
C VAL A 38 -47.89 8.81 16.90
N ARG A 39 -48.97 9.56 16.61
CA ARG A 39 -50.36 9.24 17.04
C ARG A 39 -50.87 7.95 16.41
N TRP A 40 -50.31 7.48 15.31
CA TRP A 40 -50.76 6.29 14.61
C TRP A 40 -50.01 5.04 15.05
N TRP A 41 -48.67 5.11 15.19
CA TRP A 41 -47.84 3.93 15.45
C TRP A 41 -47.62 3.67 16.97
N LEU A 42 -47.94 4.60 17.87
CA LEU A 42 -47.90 4.38 19.33
C LEU A 42 -49.26 4.01 19.91
N ARG A 43 -50.16 3.41 19.14
CA ARG A 43 -51.45 2.89 19.64
C ARG A 43 -51.29 1.41 20.02
N GLY A 44 -52.01 0.98 21.10
CA GLY A 44 -52.05 -0.42 21.51
C GLY A 44 -51.28 -0.72 22.81
N PRO A 45 -51.15 -2.02 23.17
CA PRO A 45 -50.51 -2.47 24.39
C PRO A 45 -48.99 -2.17 24.41
N ALA A 46 -48.39 -2.27 25.61
CA ALA A 46 -46.98 -1.91 25.83
C ALA A 46 -45.98 -2.62 24.90
N LEU A 47 -46.21 -3.90 24.62
CA LEU A 47 -45.36 -4.69 23.70
C LEU A 47 -45.37 -4.14 22.26
N LEU A 48 -46.54 -3.73 21.75
CA LEU A 48 -46.62 -3.13 20.41
C LEU A 48 -45.96 -1.76 20.37
N LYS A 49 -46.05 -0.97 21.44
CA LYS A 49 -45.32 0.31 21.56
C LYS A 49 -43.80 0.10 21.60
N ALA A 50 -43.33 -0.90 22.34
CA ALA A 50 -41.90 -1.25 22.38
C ALA A 50 -41.39 -1.67 20.99
N GLY A 51 -42.14 -2.52 20.27
CA GLY A 51 -41.83 -2.92 18.89
C GLY A 51 -41.80 -1.72 17.92
N ALA A 52 -42.79 -0.80 18.03
CA ALA A 52 -42.82 0.40 17.21
C ALA A 52 -41.62 1.33 17.45
N TRP A 53 -41.19 1.51 18.71
CA TRP A 53 -39.98 2.26 19.03
C TRP A 53 -38.70 1.59 18.50
N LEU A 54 -38.62 0.25 18.54
CA LEU A 54 -37.51 -0.48 17.97
C LEU A 54 -37.44 -0.27 16.45
N LEU A 55 -38.57 -0.40 15.75
CA LEU A 55 -38.65 -0.14 14.32
C LEU A 55 -38.29 1.31 13.97
N ALA A 56 -38.74 2.28 14.78
CA ALA A 56 -38.35 3.68 14.62
C ALA A 56 -36.82 3.88 14.78
N ALA A 57 -36.20 3.21 15.75
CA ALA A 57 -34.76 3.27 15.94
C ALA A 57 -34.01 2.64 14.76
N VAL A 58 -34.47 1.46 14.31
CA VAL A 58 -33.90 0.82 13.11
C VAL A 58 -34.05 1.75 11.91
N PHE A 59 -35.21 2.36 11.69
CA PHE A 59 -35.43 3.27 10.57
C PHE A 59 -34.47 4.47 10.58
N VAL A 60 -34.36 5.17 11.75
CA VAL A 60 -33.47 6.33 11.90
C VAL A 60 -31.98 5.93 11.71
N CYS A 61 -31.54 4.85 12.37
CA CYS A 61 -30.17 4.39 12.27
C CYS A 61 -29.83 3.91 10.84
N THR A 62 -30.75 3.17 10.19
CA THR A 62 -30.56 2.75 8.80
C THR A 62 -30.48 3.95 7.85
N THR A 63 -31.34 4.97 8.06
CA THR A 63 -31.26 6.22 7.29
C THR A 63 -29.90 6.87 7.47
N ALA A 64 -29.39 6.95 8.70
CA ALA A 64 -28.06 7.53 8.97
C ALA A 64 -26.91 6.73 8.32
N VAL A 65 -26.99 5.40 8.32
CA VAL A 65 -25.98 4.54 7.68
C VAL A 65 -26.02 4.68 6.15
N LEU A 66 -27.22 4.69 5.56
CA LEU A 66 -27.39 4.80 4.11
C LEU A 66 -27.18 6.23 3.58
N ALA A 67 -27.24 7.24 4.45
CA ALA A 67 -27.00 8.63 4.09
C ALA A 67 -25.50 8.93 3.91
N HIS A 68 -24.88 8.19 3.00
CA HIS A 68 -23.50 8.38 2.58
C HIS A 68 -23.46 8.38 1.04
N PRO A 69 -22.66 9.26 0.40
CA PRO A 69 -22.54 9.27 -1.04
C PRO A 69 -21.93 7.96 -1.56
N SER A 70 -22.34 7.53 -2.73
CA SER A 70 -21.64 6.46 -3.43
C SER A 70 -20.19 6.85 -3.68
N PRO A 71 -19.24 5.91 -3.60
CA PRO A 71 -17.87 6.16 -3.97
C PRO A 71 -17.78 6.84 -5.35
N GLN A 72 -16.92 7.85 -5.45
CA GLN A 72 -16.67 8.57 -6.70
C GLN A 72 -15.17 8.66 -6.94
N ASN A 73 -14.77 8.65 -8.20
CA ASN A 73 -13.39 8.81 -8.58
C ASN A 73 -12.89 10.21 -8.20
N ARG A 74 -11.67 10.27 -7.66
CA ARG A 74 -10.99 11.51 -7.34
C ARG A 74 -10.80 12.33 -8.61
N VAL A 75 -11.17 13.60 -8.58
CA VAL A 75 -10.88 14.58 -9.62
C VAL A 75 -9.49 15.15 -9.38
N ALA A 76 -8.72 15.34 -10.44
CA ALA A 76 -7.42 15.98 -10.37
C ALA A 76 -7.53 17.52 -10.51
N GLY A 77 -6.52 18.25 -10.04
CA GLY A 77 -6.41 19.70 -10.25
C GLY A 77 -7.15 20.59 -9.24
N GLY A 78 -7.57 20.01 -8.10
CA GLY A 78 -8.12 20.80 -6.99
C GLY A 78 -9.52 21.39 -7.26
N SER A 79 -9.74 22.63 -6.83
CA SER A 79 -11.07 23.27 -6.81
C SER A 79 -11.45 23.98 -8.11
N ASP A 80 -10.48 24.44 -8.91
CA ASP A 80 -10.67 25.12 -10.23
C ASP A 80 -9.75 24.49 -11.28
N PRO A 81 -9.98 23.22 -11.69
CA PRO A 81 -9.11 22.51 -12.62
C PRO A 81 -9.13 23.19 -13.99
N ARG A 82 -7.94 23.54 -14.49
CA ARG A 82 -7.74 24.10 -15.83
C ARG A 82 -7.04 23.09 -16.70
N PRO A 83 -7.39 22.99 -17.99
CA PRO A 83 -6.71 22.07 -18.89
C PRO A 83 -5.21 22.33 -18.96
N SER A 84 -4.40 21.26 -18.89
CA SER A 84 -2.97 21.32 -19.16
C SER A 84 -2.70 21.34 -20.68
N ARG A 85 -1.41 21.34 -21.06
CA ARG A 85 -1.02 21.08 -22.46
C ARG A 85 -1.43 19.64 -22.87
N THR A 86 -1.66 19.46 -24.17
CA THR A 86 -1.82 18.13 -24.76
C THR A 86 -0.44 17.49 -24.98
N VAL A 87 -0.27 16.26 -24.51
CA VAL A 87 0.95 15.48 -24.64
C VAL A 87 0.71 14.31 -25.60
N PRO A 88 1.52 14.15 -26.65
CA PRO A 88 1.43 12.99 -27.53
C PRO A 88 2.02 11.76 -26.83
N THR A 89 1.25 10.69 -26.70
CA THR A 89 1.74 9.36 -26.31
C THR A 89 1.65 8.41 -27.50
N ARG A 90 2.30 7.25 -27.39
CA ARG A 90 2.23 6.22 -28.45
C ARG A 90 0.81 5.75 -28.71
N GLU A 91 -0.02 5.75 -27.67
CA GLU A 91 -1.41 5.30 -27.72
C GLU A 91 -2.40 6.41 -28.08
N GLY A 92 -1.92 7.63 -28.32
CA GLY A 92 -2.71 8.80 -28.69
C GLY A 92 -2.54 9.99 -27.74
N PRO A 93 -3.09 11.16 -28.10
CA PRO A 93 -2.91 12.38 -27.31
C PRO A 93 -3.62 12.31 -25.96
N VAL A 94 -2.96 12.88 -24.93
CA VAL A 94 -3.47 12.96 -23.56
C VAL A 94 -3.43 14.41 -23.09
N ARG A 95 -4.46 14.86 -22.38
CA ARG A 95 -4.53 16.17 -21.76
C ARG A 95 -4.98 16.03 -20.31
N GLY A 96 -4.16 16.51 -19.39
CA GLY A 96 -4.46 16.57 -17.97
C GLY A 96 -5.01 17.94 -17.55
N VAL A 97 -4.80 18.26 -16.28
CA VAL A 97 -5.21 19.51 -15.65
C VAL A 97 -4.05 20.14 -14.90
N LEU A 98 -4.22 21.41 -14.56
CA LEU A 98 -3.33 22.15 -13.65
C LEU A 98 -3.86 22.04 -12.22
N ASN A 99 -2.95 22.02 -11.24
CA ASN A 99 -3.29 22.21 -9.83
C ASN A 99 -3.80 23.64 -9.56
N ASP A 100 -4.27 23.90 -8.34
CA ASP A 100 -4.82 25.22 -7.95
C ASP A 100 -3.78 26.34 -8.07
N GLU A 101 -2.49 26.07 -7.74
CA GLU A 101 -1.35 26.98 -7.88
C GLU A 101 -0.90 27.17 -9.32
N ARG A 102 -1.36 26.32 -10.23
CA ARG A 102 -1.05 26.33 -11.68
C ARG A 102 0.44 26.14 -12.02
N ASP A 103 1.17 25.53 -11.14
CA ASP A 103 2.60 25.23 -11.31
C ASP A 103 2.90 23.75 -11.60
N VAL A 104 1.91 22.85 -11.36
CA VAL A 104 1.99 21.40 -11.66
C VAL A 104 0.93 21.01 -12.68
N GLU A 105 1.31 20.21 -13.67
CA GLU A 105 0.42 19.49 -14.59
C GLU A 105 0.18 18.09 -14.04
N ILE A 106 -1.09 17.71 -13.92
CA ILE A 106 -1.55 16.42 -13.41
C ILE A 106 -2.25 15.68 -14.55
N PHE A 107 -1.80 14.48 -14.84
CA PHE A 107 -2.40 13.58 -15.82
C PHE A 107 -2.86 12.34 -15.07
N ALA A 108 -4.14 12.26 -14.72
CA ALA A 108 -4.72 11.19 -13.92
C ALA A 108 -5.53 10.22 -14.78
N GLY A 109 -5.39 8.91 -14.52
CA GLY A 109 -6.16 7.87 -15.20
C GLY A 109 -5.71 7.58 -16.64
N ILE A 110 -4.40 7.46 -16.88
CA ILE A 110 -3.87 7.04 -18.18
C ILE A 110 -3.79 5.51 -18.22
N PRO A 111 -4.48 4.82 -19.15
CA PRO A 111 -4.39 3.37 -19.27
C PRO A 111 -3.02 2.95 -19.81
N TYR A 112 -2.33 2.05 -19.13
CA TYR A 112 -1.05 1.48 -19.57
C TYR A 112 -1.19 0.05 -20.12
N ALA A 113 -2.36 -0.57 -19.95
CA ALA A 113 -2.71 -1.87 -20.48
C ALA A 113 -4.21 -1.93 -20.83
N ARG A 114 -4.60 -2.93 -21.61
CA ARG A 114 -6.01 -3.25 -21.84
C ARG A 114 -6.69 -3.69 -20.55
N PRO A 115 -7.99 -3.37 -20.36
CA PRO A 115 -8.74 -3.87 -19.20
C PRO A 115 -8.66 -5.39 -19.08
N PRO A 116 -8.25 -5.95 -17.93
CA PRO A 116 -8.11 -7.40 -17.72
C PRO A 116 -9.46 -8.03 -17.33
N VAL A 117 -10.49 -7.81 -18.14
CA VAL A 117 -11.87 -8.25 -17.90
C VAL A 117 -12.26 -9.42 -18.80
N GLY A 118 -13.24 -10.22 -18.39
CA GLY A 118 -13.75 -11.33 -19.18
C GLY A 118 -12.64 -12.34 -19.52
N ASP A 119 -12.42 -12.59 -20.81
CA ASP A 119 -11.41 -13.55 -21.28
C ASP A 119 -9.96 -13.11 -20.98
N LEU A 120 -9.73 -11.83 -20.62
CA LEU A 120 -8.43 -11.33 -20.19
C LEU A 120 -8.20 -11.44 -18.68
N ARG A 121 -9.21 -11.83 -17.89
CA ARG A 121 -9.04 -12.14 -16.46
C ARG A 121 -8.02 -13.28 -16.32
N TRP A 122 -7.03 -13.10 -15.43
CA TRP A 122 -5.91 -14.04 -15.24
C TRP A 122 -5.11 -14.34 -16.52
N ARG A 123 -4.91 -13.31 -17.33
CA ARG A 123 -3.92 -13.34 -18.43
C ARG A 123 -2.87 -12.24 -18.22
N PRO A 124 -1.66 -12.41 -18.76
CA PRO A 124 -0.68 -11.33 -18.80
C PRO A 124 -1.27 -10.04 -19.39
N PRO A 125 -0.89 -8.86 -18.88
CA PRO A 125 -1.39 -7.58 -19.39
C PRO A 125 -1.02 -7.43 -20.86
N GLN A 126 -1.96 -6.88 -21.64
CA GLN A 126 -1.76 -6.57 -23.05
C GLN A 126 -1.61 -5.07 -23.25
N PRO A 127 -0.81 -4.61 -24.23
CA PRO A 127 -0.69 -3.18 -24.53
C PRO A 127 -2.07 -2.54 -24.77
N PRO A 128 -2.26 -1.27 -24.35
CA PRO A 128 -3.51 -0.57 -24.63
C PRO A 128 -3.68 -0.35 -26.12
N GLU A 129 -4.94 -0.23 -26.56
CA GLU A 129 -5.24 0.04 -27.95
C GLU A 129 -4.94 1.50 -28.30
N PRO A 130 -4.34 1.77 -29.48
CA PRO A 130 -4.12 3.13 -29.94
C PRO A 130 -5.44 3.89 -30.10
N ARG A 131 -5.48 5.13 -29.63
CA ARG A 131 -6.63 6.02 -29.71
C ARG A 131 -6.42 7.09 -30.75
N GLN A 132 -7.45 7.40 -31.52
CA GLN A 132 -7.45 8.56 -32.44
C GLN A 132 -7.87 9.86 -31.73
N GLY A 133 -8.67 9.76 -30.66
CA GLY A 133 -9.20 10.89 -29.92
C GLY A 133 -8.31 11.30 -28.74
N LEU A 134 -8.52 12.53 -28.27
CA LEU A 134 -7.91 13.08 -27.07
C LEU A 134 -8.45 12.37 -25.83
N LEU A 135 -7.55 11.83 -24.99
CA LEU A 135 -7.89 11.36 -23.65
C LEU A 135 -7.89 12.55 -22.68
N SER A 136 -9.00 12.79 -21.99
CA SER A 136 -9.05 13.68 -20.84
C SER A 136 -8.54 12.93 -19.60
N ALA A 137 -7.36 13.29 -19.13
CA ALA A 137 -6.71 12.70 -17.97
C ALA A 137 -6.86 13.63 -16.74
N ASP A 138 -8.10 13.98 -16.45
CA ASP A 138 -8.52 14.93 -15.41
C ASP A 138 -9.13 14.25 -14.17
N ARG A 139 -9.17 12.91 -14.17
CA ARG A 139 -9.79 12.11 -13.12
C ARG A 139 -9.01 10.81 -12.91
N PHE A 140 -8.77 10.45 -11.66
CA PHE A 140 -8.22 9.15 -11.34
C PHE A 140 -9.19 8.04 -11.77
N SER A 141 -8.65 6.91 -12.20
CA SER A 141 -9.46 5.75 -12.61
C SER A 141 -10.15 5.08 -11.42
N ASP A 142 -11.06 4.17 -11.69
CA ASP A 142 -11.46 3.15 -10.74
C ASP A 142 -10.21 2.41 -10.24
N VAL A 143 -10.27 1.95 -8.99
CA VAL A 143 -9.13 1.27 -8.38
C VAL A 143 -9.29 -0.25 -8.49
N PRO A 144 -8.21 -1.03 -8.35
CA PRO A 144 -8.29 -2.48 -8.40
C PRO A 144 -9.30 -3.03 -7.39
N VAL A 145 -10.00 -4.12 -7.76
CA VAL A 145 -10.99 -4.76 -6.91
C VAL A 145 -10.39 -5.11 -5.56
N GLN A 146 -10.96 -4.56 -4.51
CA GLN A 146 -10.52 -4.65 -3.12
C GLN A 146 -11.68 -4.36 -2.17
N PRO A 147 -11.56 -4.64 -0.85
CA PRO A 147 -12.60 -4.28 0.10
C PRO A 147 -12.89 -2.76 0.07
N ALA A 148 -14.17 -2.42 -0.10
CA ALA A 148 -14.60 -1.04 -0.02
C ALA A 148 -14.71 -0.57 1.45
N SER A 149 -14.63 0.75 1.66
CA SER A 149 -14.95 1.37 2.95
C SER A 149 -16.40 1.09 3.31
N THR A 150 -16.62 0.58 4.52
CA THR A 150 -17.95 0.27 5.09
C THR A 150 -18.30 1.23 6.22
N PHE A 151 -19.57 1.22 6.66
CA PHE A 151 -19.96 1.94 7.89
C PHE A 151 -19.04 1.58 9.07
N LEU A 152 -18.71 0.29 9.24
CA LEU A 152 -17.87 -0.16 10.36
C LEU A 152 -16.46 0.41 10.29
N THR A 153 -15.88 0.44 9.09
CA THR A 153 -14.52 0.99 8.89
C THR A 153 -14.49 2.50 9.06
N ARG A 154 -15.54 3.22 8.62
CA ARG A 154 -15.69 4.66 8.86
C ARG A 154 -15.86 4.96 10.34
N ALA A 155 -16.70 4.18 11.04
CA ALA A 155 -16.89 4.32 12.48
C ALA A 155 -15.58 4.07 13.25
N LEU A 156 -14.81 3.05 12.87
CA LEU A 156 -13.49 2.79 13.46
C LEU A 156 -12.54 3.97 13.23
N SER A 157 -12.44 4.46 12.00
CA SER A 157 -11.64 5.62 11.64
C SER A 157 -11.99 6.86 12.48
N GLN A 158 -13.28 7.05 12.73
CA GLN A 158 -13.76 8.17 13.54
C GLN A 158 -13.43 8.02 15.04
N VAL A 159 -13.57 6.80 15.59
CA VAL A 159 -13.27 6.52 16.99
C VAL A 159 -11.78 6.55 17.28
N VAL A 160 -10.97 6.08 16.33
CA VAL A 160 -9.48 6.08 16.44
C VAL A 160 -8.91 7.46 16.13
N GLU A 161 -9.70 8.37 15.57
CA GLU A 161 -9.30 9.71 15.10
C GLU A 161 -8.15 9.64 14.06
N ALA A 162 -8.16 8.59 13.22
CA ALA A 162 -7.16 8.37 12.20
C ALA A 162 -7.78 8.36 10.81
N PRO A 163 -7.14 8.96 9.79
CA PRO A 163 -7.67 9.02 8.41
C PRO A 163 -7.46 7.69 7.67
N LEU A 164 -7.96 6.58 8.24
CA LEU A 164 -7.76 5.22 7.71
C LEU A 164 -8.25 5.07 6.26
N GLU A 165 -9.27 5.85 5.86
CA GLU A 165 -9.82 5.80 4.51
C GLU A 165 -8.88 6.38 3.44
N ASN A 166 -7.99 7.29 3.83
CA ASN A 166 -7.04 7.91 2.91
C ASN A 166 -5.68 7.17 2.86
N THR A 167 -5.45 6.26 3.81
CA THR A 167 -4.17 5.58 3.98
C THR A 167 -4.26 4.06 3.86
N LEU A 168 -5.27 3.42 4.44
CA LEU A 168 -5.40 1.96 4.54
C LEU A 168 -6.67 1.41 3.88
N LEU A 169 -7.72 2.23 3.75
CA LEU A 169 -9.02 1.83 3.22
C LEU A 169 -9.29 2.54 1.91
N ASN A 170 -9.96 1.85 1.00
CA ASN A 170 -10.29 2.43 -0.29
C ASN A 170 -11.63 3.19 -0.26
N PRO A 171 -11.65 4.52 -0.46
CA PRO A 171 -12.87 5.30 -0.57
C PRO A 171 -13.43 5.38 -2.01
N TYR A 172 -12.75 4.83 -3.01
CA TYR A 172 -13.05 5.00 -4.44
C TYR A 172 -13.78 3.80 -5.03
N PRO A 173 -14.46 3.96 -6.19
CA PRO A 173 -15.03 2.86 -6.94
C PRO A 173 -13.98 1.82 -7.31
N VAL A 174 -14.38 0.55 -7.30
CA VAL A 174 -13.52 -0.59 -7.65
C VAL A 174 -13.93 -1.18 -8.99
N SER A 175 -12.95 -1.61 -9.79
CA SER A 175 -13.20 -2.27 -11.07
C SER A 175 -12.08 -3.25 -11.41
N GLU A 176 -12.37 -4.25 -12.22
CA GLU A 176 -11.33 -5.03 -12.91
C GLU A 176 -10.62 -4.17 -13.98
N ASP A 177 -11.32 -3.19 -14.58
CA ASP A 177 -10.72 -2.17 -15.44
C ASP A 177 -10.02 -1.11 -14.58
N SER A 178 -8.80 -1.41 -14.17
CA SER A 178 -8.05 -0.60 -13.20
C SER A 178 -6.56 -0.44 -13.53
N LEU A 179 -6.10 -0.90 -14.71
CA LEU A 179 -4.69 -0.85 -15.10
C LEU A 179 -4.30 0.53 -15.65
N TYR A 180 -4.23 1.51 -14.74
CA TYR A 180 -3.99 2.92 -15.02
C TYR A 180 -2.81 3.45 -14.22
N LEU A 181 -2.21 4.54 -14.71
CA LEU A 181 -1.18 5.30 -14.03
C LEU A 181 -1.53 6.80 -14.00
N ASN A 182 -0.86 7.52 -13.09
CA ASN A 182 -1.01 8.96 -12.92
C ASN A 182 0.36 9.60 -12.97
N ILE A 183 0.46 10.84 -13.51
CA ILE A 183 1.72 11.57 -13.69
C ILE A 183 1.55 12.99 -13.18
N TRP A 184 2.51 13.45 -12.38
CA TRP A 184 2.67 14.84 -11.94
C TRP A 184 3.99 15.39 -12.46
N ARG A 185 3.95 16.56 -13.03
CA ARG A 185 5.14 17.25 -13.52
C ARG A 185 5.04 18.76 -13.30
N SER A 186 6.13 19.40 -12.96
CA SER A 186 6.20 20.85 -12.89
C SER A 186 6.05 21.50 -14.26
N ARG A 187 5.47 22.70 -14.28
CA ARG A 187 5.49 23.60 -15.44
C ARG A 187 6.76 24.43 -15.53
N LYS A 188 7.61 24.41 -14.49
CA LYS A 188 8.91 25.09 -14.55
C LYS A 188 9.74 24.57 -15.73
N PRO A 189 10.36 25.46 -16.52
CA PRO A 189 11.25 25.01 -17.58
C PRO A 189 12.39 24.19 -16.98
N ALA A 190 12.62 22.99 -17.52
CA ALA A 190 13.78 22.18 -17.16
C ALA A 190 14.84 22.30 -18.28
N SER A 191 16.10 22.45 -17.88
CA SER A 191 17.23 22.49 -18.82
C SER A 191 17.60 21.11 -19.38
N ALA A 192 17.12 20.04 -18.73
CA ALA A 192 17.31 18.64 -19.11
C ALA A 192 16.06 17.83 -18.82
N LYS A 193 16.01 16.60 -19.32
CA LYS A 193 14.99 15.62 -18.93
C LYS A 193 15.10 15.31 -17.44
N LEU A 194 13.94 15.20 -16.77
CA LEU A 194 13.86 14.99 -15.34
C LEU A 194 13.90 13.50 -14.95
N PRO A 195 14.51 13.14 -13.82
CA PRO A 195 14.38 11.80 -13.25
C PRO A 195 12.91 11.48 -12.95
N VAL A 196 12.58 10.20 -12.96
CA VAL A 196 11.20 9.72 -12.78
C VAL A 196 11.14 8.81 -11.57
N ILE A 197 10.25 9.09 -10.63
CA ILE A 197 9.92 8.20 -9.52
C ILE A 197 8.59 7.52 -9.83
N VAL A 198 8.60 6.19 -9.97
CA VAL A 198 7.39 5.38 -10.17
C VAL A 198 7.04 4.68 -8.87
N TYR A 199 5.97 5.12 -8.23
CA TYR A 199 5.51 4.55 -6.97
C TYR A 199 4.57 3.38 -7.18
N ILE A 200 4.86 2.27 -6.51
CA ILE A 200 4.06 1.06 -6.47
C ILE A 200 3.35 0.99 -5.11
N PRO A 201 2.01 1.10 -5.07
CA PRO A 201 1.26 1.11 -3.82
C PRO A 201 1.42 -0.17 -3.00
N GLY A 202 1.47 -0.02 -1.67
CA GLY A 202 1.39 -1.11 -0.71
C GLY A 202 -0.05 -1.57 -0.47
N GLY A 203 -0.26 -2.33 0.61
CA GLY A 203 -1.58 -2.85 1.03
C GLY A 203 -1.67 -4.38 0.98
N GLY A 204 -0.56 -5.09 1.25
CA GLY A 204 -0.51 -6.55 1.37
C GLY A 204 -0.91 -7.32 0.11
N PHE A 205 -0.79 -6.71 -1.07
CA PHE A 205 -1.30 -7.21 -2.35
C PHE A 205 -2.82 -7.41 -2.41
N ALA A 206 -3.55 -6.94 -1.40
CA ALA A 206 -5.00 -7.10 -1.28
C ALA A 206 -5.76 -5.77 -1.34
N THR A 207 -5.08 -4.66 -1.04
CA THR A 207 -5.61 -3.29 -1.06
C THR A 207 -4.59 -2.32 -1.65
N GLY A 208 -4.96 -1.05 -1.76
CA GLY A 208 -4.09 0.02 -2.24
C GLY A 208 -4.40 0.46 -3.66
N SER A 209 -4.02 1.69 -3.97
CA SER A 209 -4.12 2.24 -5.33
C SER A 209 -3.25 3.49 -5.47
N GLY A 210 -2.83 3.79 -6.70
CA GLY A 210 -2.13 5.02 -7.03
C GLY A 210 -3.00 6.30 -6.96
N ALA A 211 -4.29 6.17 -6.64
CA ALA A 211 -5.21 7.30 -6.48
C ALA A 211 -5.27 7.82 -5.03
N LEU A 212 -4.68 7.11 -4.06
CA LEU A 212 -4.72 7.51 -2.66
C LEU A 212 -3.97 8.84 -2.45
N PRO A 213 -4.53 9.78 -1.65
CA PRO A 213 -3.88 11.06 -1.35
C PRO A 213 -2.49 10.93 -0.73
N LEU A 214 -2.26 9.86 0.03
CA LEU A 214 -0.95 9.54 0.60
C LEU A 214 0.17 9.48 -0.44
N TYR A 215 -0.14 9.09 -1.67
CA TYR A 215 0.81 8.95 -2.78
C TYR A 215 0.71 10.07 -3.81
N ASP A 216 0.08 11.19 -3.47
CA ASP A 216 -0.02 12.34 -4.36
C ASP A 216 1.37 12.87 -4.69
N GLY A 217 1.68 12.96 -5.97
CA GLY A 217 3.01 13.35 -6.46
C GLY A 217 3.18 14.85 -6.68
N GLU A 218 2.19 15.68 -6.34
CA GLU A 218 2.20 17.11 -6.64
C GLU A 218 3.34 17.83 -5.96
N SER A 219 3.52 17.60 -4.65
CA SER A 219 4.59 18.26 -3.89
C SER A 219 5.98 17.84 -4.39
N LEU A 220 6.22 16.55 -4.64
CA LEU A 220 7.48 16.07 -5.22
C LEU A 220 7.78 16.71 -6.59
N ALA A 221 6.74 16.90 -7.42
CA ALA A 221 6.90 17.48 -8.74
C ALA A 221 7.04 19.00 -8.75
N SER A 222 6.45 19.71 -7.78
CA SER A 222 6.35 21.19 -7.75
C SER A 222 7.72 21.89 -7.77
N GLY A 223 8.74 21.27 -7.17
CA GLY A 223 10.13 21.74 -7.23
C GLY A 223 10.71 21.82 -8.64
N GLY A 224 10.21 21.01 -9.57
CA GLY A 224 10.70 20.94 -10.96
C GLY A 224 11.96 20.09 -11.12
N GLU A 225 12.28 19.25 -10.15
CA GLU A 225 13.48 18.39 -10.14
C GLU A 225 13.19 16.93 -10.47
N THR A 226 11.91 16.51 -10.41
CA THR A 226 11.48 15.13 -10.70
C THR A 226 10.09 15.10 -11.31
N ILE A 227 9.75 13.97 -11.93
CA ILE A 227 8.40 13.58 -12.33
C ILE A 227 7.96 12.47 -11.40
N ALA A 228 6.81 12.64 -10.75
CA ALA A 228 6.18 11.59 -9.96
C ALA A 228 5.16 10.81 -10.80
N VAL A 229 5.17 9.49 -10.67
CA VAL A 229 4.23 8.56 -11.31
C VAL A 229 3.71 7.62 -10.25
N THR A 230 2.40 7.35 -10.23
CA THR A 230 1.80 6.27 -9.45
C THR A 230 1.11 5.29 -10.36
N ILE A 231 1.06 4.03 -10.00
CA ILE A 231 0.42 2.97 -10.80
C ILE A 231 -0.62 2.21 -9.98
N ASN A 232 -1.62 1.67 -10.66
CA ASN A 232 -2.43 0.57 -10.16
C ASN A 232 -1.89 -0.75 -10.71
N TYR A 233 -2.18 -1.86 -10.04
CA TYR A 233 -1.93 -3.23 -10.52
C TYR A 233 -2.99 -4.17 -9.92
N ARG A 234 -3.26 -5.31 -10.54
CA ARG A 234 -4.23 -6.29 -10.04
C ARG A 234 -3.84 -6.82 -8.67
N LEU A 235 -4.83 -6.94 -7.79
CA LEU A 235 -4.69 -7.32 -6.39
C LEU A 235 -5.36 -8.66 -6.09
N GLY A 236 -4.97 -9.25 -4.97
CA GLY A 236 -5.60 -10.45 -4.43
C GLY A 236 -5.66 -11.59 -5.44
N VAL A 237 -6.74 -12.34 -5.43
CA VAL A 237 -6.97 -13.45 -6.35
C VAL A 237 -6.97 -13.05 -7.83
N LEU A 238 -7.30 -11.80 -8.15
CA LEU A 238 -7.29 -11.33 -9.54
C LEU A 238 -5.87 -11.08 -10.06
N GLY A 239 -4.95 -10.71 -9.16
CA GLY A 239 -3.56 -10.45 -9.49
C GLY A 239 -2.62 -11.66 -9.30
N PHE A 240 -3.00 -12.63 -8.46
CA PHE A 240 -2.06 -13.65 -7.98
C PHE A 240 -2.63 -15.08 -7.95
N LEU A 241 -3.75 -15.34 -8.65
CA LEU A 241 -4.25 -16.71 -8.80
C LEU A 241 -3.28 -17.54 -9.63
N SER A 242 -2.74 -18.62 -9.05
CA SER A 242 -2.08 -19.69 -9.76
C SER A 242 -3.02 -20.90 -9.87
N HIS A 243 -3.08 -21.53 -11.04
CA HIS A 243 -3.92 -22.69 -11.29
C HIS A 243 -3.32 -23.50 -12.45
N PRO A 244 -3.32 -24.87 -12.39
CA PRO A 244 -2.76 -25.71 -13.45
C PRO A 244 -3.32 -25.38 -14.84
N ALA A 245 -4.65 -25.22 -14.97
CA ALA A 245 -5.27 -24.88 -16.25
C ALA A 245 -4.84 -23.51 -16.78
N LEU A 246 -4.48 -22.53 -15.91
CA LEU A 246 -3.91 -21.25 -16.33
C LEU A 246 -2.46 -21.41 -16.82
N ALA A 247 -1.71 -22.32 -16.21
CA ALA A 247 -0.35 -22.65 -16.67
C ALA A 247 -0.40 -23.35 -18.04
N GLU A 248 -1.34 -24.26 -18.26
CA GLU A 248 -1.55 -24.91 -19.56
C GLU A 248 -1.93 -23.93 -20.68
N GLU A 249 -2.69 -22.87 -20.37
CA GLU A 249 -3.02 -21.81 -21.34
C GLU A 249 -1.85 -20.88 -21.65
N SER A 250 -0.84 -20.85 -20.79
CA SER A 250 0.31 -19.95 -20.90
C SER A 250 1.38 -20.53 -21.82
N ALA A 251 1.83 -19.77 -22.80
CA ALA A 251 2.97 -20.16 -23.63
C ALA A 251 4.27 -20.40 -22.84
N ALA A 252 4.35 -19.86 -21.61
CA ALA A 252 5.48 -20.05 -20.71
C ALA A 252 5.26 -21.19 -19.71
N GLY A 253 4.11 -21.86 -19.73
CA GLY A 253 3.78 -22.91 -18.75
C GLY A 253 3.63 -22.40 -17.31
N ALA A 254 3.39 -21.11 -17.12
CA ALA A 254 3.36 -20.44 -15.81
C ALA A 254 2.03 -19.75 -15.55
N SER A 255 1.62 -19.69 -14.29
CA SER A 255 0.43 -18.99 -13.84
C SER A 255 0.68 -18.27 -12.51
N GLY A 256 -0.12 -17.26 -12.21
CA GLY A 256 0.10 -16.36 -11.07
C GLY A 256 0.90 -15.11 -11.48
N ASN A 257 1.31 -14.33 -10.50
CA ASN A 257 2.13 -13.12 -10.66
C ASN A 257 1.62 -12.08 -11.68
N TYR A 258 0.31 -12.12 -12.04
CA TYR A 258 -0.25 -11.16 -13.00
C TYR A 258 -0.13 -9.72 -12.49
N GLY A 259 -0.24 -9.49 -11.18
CA GLY A 259 -0.02 -8.18 -10.57
C GLY A 259 1.42 -7.68 -10.76
N VAL A 260 2.44 -8.55 -10.69
CA VAL A 260 3.84 -8.18 -10.99
C VAL A 260 4.02 -7.93 -12.49
N LEU A 261 3.38 -8.71 -13.34
CA LEU A 261 3.39 -8.48 -14.79
C LEU A 261 2.73 -7.14 -15.16
N ASP A 262 1.68 -6.71 -14.42
CA ASP A 262 1.05 -5.40 -14.58
C ASP A 262 2.04 -4.27 -14.23
N GLN A 263 2.79 -4.41 -13.12
CA GLN A 263 3.85 -3.47 -12.74
C GLN A 263 4.91 -3.36 -13.83
N ILE A 264 5.36 -4.48 -14.39
CA ILE A 264 6.31 -4.52 -15.52
C ILE A 264 5.71 -3.84 -16.77
N ALA A 265 4.42 -4.02 -17.05
CA ALA A 265 3.75 -3.37 -18.18
C ALA A 265 3.67 -1.84 -17.98
N ALA A 266 3.37 -1.38 -16.76
CA ALA A 266 3.39 0.03 -16.42
C ALA A 266 4.79 0.65 -16.61
N LEU A 267 5.84 -0.03 -16.16
CA LEU A 267 7.23 0.42 -16.36
C LEU A 267 7.62 0.48 -17.84
N ARG A 268 7.17 -0.47 -18.65
CA ARG A 268 7.37 -0.43 -20.12
C ARG A 268 6.67 0.76 -20.73
N TRP A 269 5.43 1.05 -20.30
CA TRP A 269 4.70 2.23 -20.75
C TRP A 269 5.45 3.52 -20.37
N VAL A 270 5.95 3.62 -19.14
CA VAL A 270 6.75 4.76 -18.67
C VAL A 270 7.99 4.94 -19.55
N ARG A 271 8.80 3.90 -19.75
CA ARG A 271 9.99 3.95 -20.64
C ARG A 271 9.65 4.45 -22.04
N GLN A 272 8.50 4.08 -22.56
CA GLN A 272 8.07 4.41 -23.93
C GLN A 272 7.51 5.82 -24.09
N ASN A 273 6.91 6.39 -23.02
CA ASN A 273 6.11 7.61 -23.13
C ASN A 273 6.60 8.78 -22.28
N ILE A 274 7.36 8.55 -21.21
CA ILE A 274 7.66 9.58 -20.21
C ILE A 274 8.47 10.75 -20.76
N ALA A 275 9.23 10.54 -21.83
CA ALA A 275 9.96 11.61 -22.53
C ALA A 275 9.02 12.71 -23.07
N ALA A 276 7.81 12.37 -23.50
CA ALA A 276 6.81 13.35 -23.94
C ALA A 276 6.32 14.25 -22.79
N PHE A 277 6.41 13.74 -21.57
CA PHE A 277 6.11 14.50 -20.35
C PHE A 277 7.34 15.25 -19.80
N GLY A 278 8.50 15.15 -20.44
CA GLY A 278 9.74 15.79 -20.01
C GLY A 278 10.60 14.93 -19.08
N GLY A 279 10.23 13.67 -18.85
CA GLY A 279 11.00 12.72 -18.08
C GLY A 279 12.12 12.07 -18.87
N ASP A 280 13.11 11.57 -18.14
CA ASP A 280 14.20 10.78 -18.69
C ASP A 280 13.86 9.29 -18.63
N PRO A 281 13.64 8.62 -19.77
CA PRO A 281 13.36 7.19 -19.76
C PRO A 281 14.54 6.35 -19.24
N ASP A 282 15.76 6.89 -19.18
CA ASP A 282 16.95 6.21 -18.70
C ASP A 282 17.30 6.57 -17.24
N ARG A 283 16.38 7.22 -16.54
CA ARG A 283 16.46 7.52 -15.10
C ARG A 283 15.12 7.27 -14.41
N VAL A 284 14.70 6.00 -14.38
CA VAL A 284 13.46 5.53 -13.78
C VAL A 284 13.77 4.81 -12.46
N THR A 285 13.46 5.46 -11.36
CA THR A 285 13.53 4.89 -10.01
C THR A 285 12.16 4.34 -9.62
N ILE A 286 12.10 3.07 -9.25
CA ILE A 286 10.89 2.49 -8.67
C ILE A 286 10.91 2.68 -7.15
N ALA A 287 9.77 3.06 -6.58
CA ALA A 287 9.61 3.25 -5.15
C ALA A 287 8.38 2.52 -4.64
N GLY A 288 8.42 2.01 -3.41
CA GLY A 288 7.28 1.35 -2.80
C GLY A 288 7.47 1.10 -1.31
N GLN A 289 6.35 0.99 -0.59
CA GLN A 289 6.31 0.71 0.83
C GLN A 289 5.43 -0.52 1.08
N SER A 290 5.74 -1.32 2.13
CA SER A 290 4.95 -2.53 2.44
C SER A 290 4.96 -3.53 1.27
N ALA A 291 3.81 -4.00 0.81
CA ALA A 291 3.70 -4.82 -0.40
C ALA A 291 4.26 -4.12 -1.66
N GLY A 292 4.26 -2.77 -1.70
CA GLY A 292 4.97 -2.00 -2.72
C GLY A 292 6.50 -2.11 -2.58
N GLY A 293 7.01 -2.08 -1.35
CA GLY A 293 8.42 -2.36 -1.03
C GLY A 293 8.82 -3.78 -1.41
N GLU A 294 7.97 -4.76 -1.12
CA GLU A 294 8.16 -6.13 -1.58
C GLU A 294 8.11 -6.23 -3.12
N SER A 295 7.21 -5.49 -3.77
CA SER A 295 7.12 -5.44 -5.25
C SER A 295 8.41 -4.91 -5.88
N VAL A 296 8.99 -3.81 -5.37
CA VAL A 296 10.24 -3.28 -5.92
C VAL A 296 11.42 -4.22 -5.68
N CYS A 297 11.41 -4.97 -4.57
CA CYS A 297 12.38 -6.04 -4.29
C CYS A 297 12.23 -7.21 -5.30
N VAL A 298 11.00 -7.66 -5.59
CA VAL A 298 10.70 -8.68 -6.61
C VAL A 298 11.08 -8.20 -8.00
N LEU A 299 10.79 -6.94 -8.34
CA LEU A 299 11.21 -6.34 -9.62
C LEU A 299 12.74 -6.26 -9.74
N GLY A 300 13.45 -6.05 -8.63
CA GLY A 300 14.91 -6.17 -8.58
C GLY A 300 15.41 -7.61 -8.81
N ALA A 301 14.63 -8.62 -8.42
CA ALA A 301 14.99 -10.03 -8.57
C ALA A 301 14.67 -10.59 -9.96
N THR A 302 13.64 -10.07 -10.65
CA THR A 302 13.20 -10.65 -11.92
C THR A 302 13.99 -10.12 -13.12
N PRO A 303 14.50 -10.99 -14.01
CA PRO A 303 15.17 -10.55 -15.24
C PRO A 303 14.23 -9.79 -16.20
N ARG A 304 12.89 -9.89 -16.00
CA ARG A 304 11.88 -9.23 -16.82
C ARG A 304 11.82 -7.72 -16.64
N ALA A 305 12.37 -7.20 -15.53
CA ALA A 305 12.50 -5.77 -15.27
C ALA A 305 13.83 -5.18 -15.75
N LYS A 306 14.73 -5.99 -16.29
CA LYS A 306 16.02 -5.53 -16.82
C LYS A 306 15.82 -4.46 -17.89
N GLY A 307 16.53 -3.34 -17.74
CA GLY A 307 16.43 -2.19 -18.64
C GLY A 307 15.16 -1.37 -18.46
N LEU A 308 14.33 -1.63 -17.43
CA LEU A 308 13.16 -0.83 -17.09
C LEU A 308 13.37 -0.01 -15.80
N VAL A 309 14.37 -0.37 -14.99
CA VAL A 309 14.63 0.17 -13.65
C VAL A 309 16.08 0.63 -13.58
N ASP A 310 16.31 1.85 -13.11
CA ASP A 310 17.62 2.46 -12.96
C ASP A 310 17.95 2.77 -11.48
N GLY A 311 16.96 2.67 -10.57
CA GLY A 311 17.12 2.79 -9.11
C GLY A 311 15.95 2.18 -8.37
N ILE A 312 16.16 1.78 -7.12
CA ILE A 312 15.15 1.15 -6.26
C ILE A 312 15.07 1.85 -4.92
N ILE A 313 13.86 2.22 -4.47
CA ILE A 313 13.57 2.70 -3.12
C ILE A 313 12.55 1.77 -2.48
N GLY A 314 12.92 1.06 -1.42
CA GLY A 314 12.06 0.13 -0.70
C GLY A 314 11.90 0.50 0.77
N GLY A 315 10.65 0.74 1.20
CA GLY A 315 10.31 1.05 2.59
C GLY A 315 9.46 -0.04 3.24
N GLY A 316 9.80 -0.47 4.46
CA GLY A 316 8.97 -1.35 5.28
C GLY A 316 8.41 -2.59 4.56
N GLY A 317 9.18 -3.21 3.66
CA GLY A 317 8.74 -4.36 2.88
C GLY A 317 9.85 -4.88 1.98
N ALA A 318 10.25 -6.13 2.16
CA ALA A 318 11.26 -6.81 1.37
C ALA A 318 10.77 -8.18 0.93
N CYS A 319 11.28 -8.63 -0.19
CA CYS A 319 11.02 -9.97 -0.69
C CYS A 319 11.87 -11.06 -0.01
N MET A 320 12.46 -10.75 1.15
CA MET A 320 13.31 -11.63 1.96
C MET A 320 12.52 -12.17 3.16
N GLY A 321 11.90 -13.36 3.05
CA GLY A 321 11.14 -13.96 4.13
C GLY A 321 9.67 -13.50 4.17
N THR A 322 9.04 -13.40 3.01
CA THR A 322 7.63 -13.06 2.87
C THR A 322 6.70 -14.20 3.34
N ARG A 323 5.45 -13.86 3.63
CA ARG A 323 4.44 -14.83 4.05
C ARG A 323 3.83 -15.54 2.83
N GLY A 324 3.82 -16.88 2.86
CA GLY A 324 3.15 -17.73 1.88
C GLY A 324 2.07 -18.61 2.52
N ASN A 325 1.53 -19.53 1.74
CA ASN A 325 0.54 -20.54 2.20
C ASN A 325 1.20 -21.80 2.81
N THR A 326 2.52 -21.83 2.93
CA THR A 326 3.24 -22.92 3.57
C THR A 326 3.01 -22.95 5.08
N GLU A 327 3.20 -24.11 5.72
CA GLU A 327 3.04 -24.26 7.18
C GLU A 327 3.93 -23.29 7.98
N ARG A 328 5.11 -22.94 7.45
CA ARG A 328 6.03 -21.98 8.08
C ARG A 328 5.60 -20.54 7.89
N GLY A 329 4.83 -20.23 6.82
CA GLY A 329 4.29 -18.89 6.53
C GLY A 329 5.31 -17.80 6.21
N ASP A 330 6.59 -18.11 6.18
CA ASP A 330 7.71 -17.17 6.02
C ASP A 330 8.49 -17.34 4.70
N GLN A 331 7.96 -18.16 3.78
CA GLN A 331 8.58 -18.45 2.50
C GLN A 331 7.62 -18.15 1.34
N TYR A 332 8.18 -17.84 0.18
CA TYR A 332 7.42 -17.77 -1.06
C TYR A 332 6.80 -19.12 -1.40
N ASP A 333 5.54 -19.11 -1.83
CA ASP A 333 4.89 -20.31 -2.33
C ASP A 333 5.61 -20.78 -3.59
N THR A 334 5.91 -22.09 -3.63
CA THR A 334 6.30 -22.73 -4.89
C THR A 334 5.09 -22.84 -5.81
N GLY A 335 5.32 -23.05 -7.11
CA GLY A 335 4.24 -23.27 -8.09
C GLY A 335 3.17 -24.26 -7.61
N PRO A 336 3.53 -25.50 -7.17
CA PRO A 336 2.56 -26.47 -6.66
C PRO A 336 1.73 -25.98 -5.46
N VAL A 337 2.32 -25.24 -4.53
CA VAL A 337 1.61 -24.69 -3.35
C VAL A 337 0.62 -23.60 -3.78
N ALA A 338 1.05 -22.69 -4.66
CA ALA A 338 0.20 -21.63 -5.20
C ALA A 338 -0.97 -22.21 -6.04
N GLU A 339 -0.71 -23.23 -6.85
CA GLU A 339 -1.72 -23.93 -7.64
C GLU A 339 -2.74 -24.69 -6.77
N ASP A 340 -2.29 -25.22 -5.62
CA ASP A 340 -3.19 -25.86 -4.67
C ASP A 340 -4.22 -24.87 -4.10
N ALA A 341 -3.80 -23.65 -3.79
CA ALA A 341 -4.72 -22.59 -3.40
C ALA A 341 -5.74 -22.29 -4.51
N GLY A 342 -5.31 -22.31 -5.78
CA GLY A 342 -6.19 -22.14 -6.93
C GLY A 342 -7.18 -23.30 -7.11
N ARG A 343 -6.74 -24.56 -6.96
CA ARG A 343 -7.65 -25.72 -6.98
C ARG A 343 -8.71 -25.62 -5.88
N ARG A 344 -8.32 -25.27 -4.65
CA ARG A 344 -9.27 -25.03 -3.54
C ARG A 344 -10.27 -23.93 -3.85
N LEU A 345 -9.88 -22.90 -4.58
CA LEU A 345 -10.82 -21.88 -5.04
C LEU A 345 -11.84 -22.45 -6.03
N SER A 346 -11.38 -23.22 -7.03
CA SER A 346 -12.25 -23.93 -7.97
C SER A 346 -13.26 -24.84 -7.25
N GLU A 347 -12.81 -25.67 -6.31
CA GLU A 347 -13.67 -26.52 -5.47
C GLU A 347 -14.68 -25.70 -4.67
N LYS A 348 -14.26 -24.59 -4.05
CA LYS A 348 -15.13 -23.69 -3.30
C LYS A 348 -16.23 -23.06 -4.18
N LEU A 349 -15.95 -22.90 -5.46
CA LEU A 349 -16.89 -22.41 -6.47
C LEU A 349 -17.70 -23.54 -7.16
N GLY A 350 -17.71 -24.73 -6.56
CA GLY A 350 -18.49 -25.89 -7.03
C GLY A 350 -17.79 -26.73 -8.10
N GLY A 351 -16.46 -26.73 -8.14
CA GLY A 351 -15.64 -27.41 -9.14
C GLY A 351 -15.60 -26.65 -10.48
N ALA A 352 -15.78 -25.33 -10.43
CA ALA A 352 -15.81 -24.50 -11.63
C ALA A 352 -14.46 -24.52 -12.37
N THR A 353 -14.49 -24.63 -13.68
CA THR A 353 -13.32 -24.47 -14.55
C THR A 353 -12.85 -23.00 -14.55
N VAL A 354 -11.62 -22.76 -14.98
CA VAL A 354 -11.09 -21.40 -15.16
C VAL A 354 -11.97 -20.58 -16.10
N GLU A 355 -12.47 -21.18 -17.18
CA GLU A 355 -13.36 -20.52 -18.14
C GLU A 355 -14.68 -20.10 -17.49
N GLU A 356 -15.29 -20.98 -16.67
CA GLU A 356 -16.50 -20.64 -15.91
C GLU A 356 -16.22 -19.55 -14.87
N MET A 357 -15.10 -19.63 -14.15
CA MET A 357 -14.69 -18.58 -13.19
C MET A 357 -14.47 -17.22 -13.85
N ARG A 358 -13.97 -17.16 -15.10
CA ARG A 358 -13.84 -15.91 -15.89
C ARG A 358 -15.19 -15.25 -16.17
N ARG A 359 -16.24 -16.05 -16.34
CA ARG A 359 -17.61 -15.56 -16.62
C ARG A 359 -18.40 -15.22 -15.35
N MET A 360 -17.89 -15.61 -14.17
CA MET A 360 -18.54 -15.29 -12.91
C MET A 360 -18.44 -13.79 -12.58
N PRO A 361 -19.46 -13.22 -11.90
CA PRO A 361 -19.33 -11.93 -11.24
C PRO A 361 -18.09 -11.91 -10.35
N VAL A 362 -17.33 -10.82 -10.41
CA VAL A 362 -16.04 -10.72 -9.71
C VAL A 362 -16.19 -10.84 -8.19
N GLU A 363 -17.28 -10.33 -7.65
CA GLU A 363 -17.61 -10.39 -6.22
C GLU A 363 -17.71 -11.84 -5.74
N ARG A 364 -18.32 -12.71 -6.54
CA ARG A 364 -18.45 -14.14 -6.21
C ARG A 364 -17.09 -14.85 -6.09
N VAL A 365 -16.17 -14.52 -7.01
CA VAL A 365 -14.81 -15.07 -7.01
C VAL A 365 -14.02 -14.54 -5.81
N VAL A 366 -14.09 -13.25 -5.57
CA VAL A 366 -13.36 -12.59 -4.47
C VAL A 366 -13.87 -13.06 -3.10
N ASP A 367 -15.18 -13.20 -2.93
CA ASP A 367 -15.76 -13.68 -1.65
C ASP A 367 -15.41 -15.14 -1.38
N ALA A 368 -15.41 -15.99 -2.41
CA ALA A 368 -14.92 -17.36 -2.30
C ALA A 368 -13.44 -17.39 -1.90
N ALA A 369 -12.59 -16.59 -2.54
CA ALA A 369 -11.17 -16.49 -2.24
C ALA A 369 -10.89 -16.01 -0.81
N LYS A 370 -11.62 -15.01 -0.31
CA LYS A 370 -11.53 -14.53 1.09
C LYS A 370 -11.83 -15.64 2.10
N SER A 371 -12.81 -16.50 1.80
CA SER A 371 -13.22 -17.58 2.70
C SER A 371 -12.16 -18.67 2.88
N LEU A 372 -11.20 -18.77 1.94
CA LEU A 372 -10.12 -19.77 1.97
C LEU A 372 -8.97 -19.39 2.90
N LYS A 373 -8.89 -18.13 3.35
CA LYS A 373 -7.76 -17.60 4.14
C LYS A 373 -6.39 -17.84 3.47
N SER A 374 -6.36 -18.00 2.15
CA SER A 374 -5.13 -18.14 1.37
C SER A 374 -4.48 -16.79 1.15
N HIS A 375 -3.15 -16.77 1.08
CA HIS A 375 -2.38 -15.58 0.73
C HIS A 375 -2.24 -15.51 -0.80
N TRP A 376 -2.83 -14.48 -1.41
CA TRP A 376 -2.71 -14.20 -2.85
C TRP A 376 -1.59 -13.18 -3.04
N ARG A 377 -0.39 -13.67 -3.32
CA ARG A 377 0.86 -12.89 -3.35
C ARG A 377 1.79 -13.42 -4.45
N PRO A 378 2.92 -12.72 -4.73
CA PRO A 378 3.93 -13.25 -5.62
C PRO A 378 4.39 -14.66 -5.20
N SER A 379 4.60 -15.53 -6.17
CA SER A 379 5.02 -16.92 -5.99
C SER A 379 6.14 -17.30 -6.98
N ILE A 380 6.78 -18.43 -6.75
CA ILE A 380 7.79 -18.98 -7.65
C ILE A 380 7.05 -19.68 -8.79
N ASP A 381 6.89 -18.99 -9.92
CA ASP A 381 6.11 -19.42 -11.07
C ASP A 381 6.97 -19.88 -12.26
N GLY A 382 8.30 -19.79 -12.14
CA GLY A 382 9.23 -20.10 -13.24
C GLY A 382 9.31 -19.03 -14.34
N LEU A 383 8.45 -17.99 -14.29
CA LEU A 383 8.37 -16.94 -15.32
C LEU A 383 8.82 -15.57 -14.79
N VAL A 384 8.24 -15.13 -13.68
CA VAL A 384 8.62 -13.90 -12.96
C VAL A 384 9.74 -14.22 -11.98
N LEU A 385 9.59 -15.28 -11.22
CA LEU A 385 10.57 -15.82 -10.28
C LEU A 385 10.82 -17.29 -10.59
N ASP A 386 12.05 -17.65 -10.91
CA ASP A 386 12.48 -19.04 -11.13
C ASP A 386 12.89 -19.75 -9.83
N ARG A 387 13.20 -18.97 -8.79
CA ARG A 387 13.55 -19.38 -7.41
C ARG A 387 13.19 -18.26 -6.44
N THR A 388 13.45 -18.47 -5.15
CA THR A 388 13.18 -17.42 -4.17
C THR A 388 14.00 -16.16 -4.45
N PRO A 389 13.46 -14.97 -4.20
CA PRO A 389 14.25 -13.75 -4.34
C PRO A 389 15.54 -13.78 -3.53
N ALA A 390 15.52 -14.36 -2.31
CA ALA A 390 16.73 -14.48 -1.48
C ALA A 390 17.84 -15.29 -2.19
N GLU A 391 17.49 -16.36 -2.89
CA GLU A 391 18.45 -17.15 -3.69
C GLU A 391 18.96 -16.37 -4.91
N ILE A 392 18.09 -15.61 -5.58
CA ILE A 392 18.48 -14.76 -6.71
C ILE A 392 19.50 -13.71 -6.27
N TYR A 393 19.21 -12.99 -5.18
CA TYR A 393 20.12 -11.99 -4.62
C TYR A 393 21.42 -12.60 -4.07
N ALA A 394 21.37 -13.78 -3.46
CA ALA A 394 22.55 -14.48 -2.99
C ALA A 394 23.48 -14.92 -4.12
N ALA A 395 22.92 -15.29 -5.27
CA ALA A 395 23.65 -15.65 -6.47
C ALA A 395 24.20 -14.43 -7.26
N GLY A 396 23.73 -13.21 -6.99
CA GLY A 396 24.12 -12.01 -7.74
C GLY A 396 23.39 -11.86 -9.08
N ASP A 397 22.25 -12.53 -9.25
CA ASP A 397 21.45 -12.50 -10.48
C ASP A 397 20.38 -11.39 -10.49
N GLN A 398 20.29 -10.60 -9.41
CA GLN A 398 19.39 -9.44 -9.31
C GLN A 398 19.86 -8.28 -10.20
N LEU A 399 18.99 -7.28 -10.37
CA LEU A 399 19.39 -6.02 -10.98
C LEU A 399 20.45 -5.32 -10.11
N ASP A 400 21.59 -5.00 -10.71
CA ASP A 400 22.68 -4.26 -10.07
C ASP A 400 22.47 -2.75 -10.29
N VAL A 401 21.54 -2.18 -9.52
CA VAL A 401 21.18 -0.76 -9.55
C VAL A 401 21.27 -0.13 -8.17
N PRO A 402 21.49 1.19 -8.06
CA PRO A 402 21.45 1.89 -6.78
C PRO A 402 20.17 1.56 -6.01
N THR A 403 20.31 1.29 -4.70
CA THR A 403 19.19 0.82 -3.89
C THR A 403 19.17 1.54 -2.54
N LEU A 404 18.03 2.15 -2.21
CA LEU A 404 17.77 2.83 -0.95
C LEU A 404 16.65 2.07 -0.22
N ILE A 405 16.93 1.59 1.00
CA ILE A 405 15.99 0.73 1.74
C ILE A 405 15.89 1.13 3.20
N GLY A 406 14.78 0.80 3.85
CA GLY A 406 14.65 1.04 5.27
C GLY A 406 13.39 0.47 5.90
N SER A 407 13.30 0.62 7.21
CA SER A 407 12.17 0.21 8.02
C SER A 407 11.86 1.22 9.11
N ASN A 408 10.69 1.08 9.73
CA ASN A 408 10.24 1.94 10.81
C ASN A 408 10.47 1.28 12.18
N ALA A 409 10.52 2.09 13.24
CA ALA A 409 10.78 1.61 14.60
C ALA A 409 9.65 0.73 15.15
N ASP A 410 8.42 0.99 14.75
CA ASP A 410 7.22 0.39 15.30
C ASP A 410 6.35 -0.28 14.21
N GLU A 411 6.97 -1.05 13.31
CA GLU A 411 6.32 -1.68 12.16
C GLU A 411 5.09 -2.54 12.52
N ALA A 412 5.13 -3.23 13.67
CA ALA A 412 4.02 -4.08 14.10
C ALA A 412 2.99 -3.37 14.99
N SER A 413 3.15 -2.08 15.27
CA SER A 413 2.34 -1.36 16.25
C SER A 413 0.86 -1.22 15.86
N LEU A 414 0.51 -1.33 14.57
CA LEU A 414 -0.90 -1.36 14.13
C LEU A 414 -1.69 -2.55 14.73
N ALA A 415 -1.00 -3.58 15.23
CA ALA A 415 -1.63 -4.66 16.00
C ALA A 415 -2.30 -4.15 17.30
N LEU A 416 -1.97 -2.96 17.79
CA LEU A 416 -2.67 -2.30 18.89
C LEU A 416 -4.14 -1.96 18.59
N LEU A 417 -4.60 -2.05 17.34
CA LEU A 417 -6.03 -1.99 16.98
C LEU A 417 -6.79 -3.23 17.50
N SER A 418 -6.11 -4.36 17.66
CA SER A 418 -6.59 -5.60 18.27
C SER A 418 -5.42 -6.23 19.02
N PRO A 419 -5.09 -5.73 20.22
CA PRO A 419 -3.85 -6.10 20.91
C PRO A 419 -3.76 -7.61 21.16
N PRO A 420 -2.57 -8.20 21.02
CA PRO A 420 -2.36 -9.59 21.38
C PRO A 420 -2.52 -9.79 22.90
N ASP A 421 -2.79 -11.04 23.30
CA ASP A 421 -2.82 -11.39 24.71
C ASP A 421 -1.43 -11.22 25.32
N ALA A 422 -1.37 -10.47 26.42
CA ALA A 422 -0.14 -10.08 27.11
C ALA A 422 0.06 -10.83 28.45
N ASP A 423 -0.48 -12.06 28.60
CA ASP A 423 -0.26 -12.90 29.78
C ASP A 423 1.22 -13.27 29.95
N VAL A 424 1.82 -12.88 31.08
CA VAL A 424 3.23 -13.10 31.39
C VAL A 424 3.60 -14.59 31.42
N ALA A 425 2.78 -15.43 32.04
CA ALA A 425 3.05 -16.86 32.17
C ALA A 425 2.94 -17.58 30.82
N GLY A 426 1.89 -17.24 30.05
CA GLY A 426 1.68 -17.72 28.69
C GLY A 426 2.78 -17.32 27.74
N TYR A 427 3.21 -16.06 27.78
CA TYR A 427 4.33 -15.54 27.00
C TYR A 427 5.62 -16.33 27.25
N ARG A 428 6.05 -16.45 28.51
CA ARG A 428 7.27 -17.18 28.88
C ARG A 428 7.20 -18.66 28.49
N LYS A 429 6.03 -19.30 28.66
CA LYS A 429 5.81 -20.68 28.25
C LYS A 429 5.95 -20.81 26.73
N LYS A 430 5.30 -19.94 25.95
CA LYS A 430 5.35 -19.92 24.50
C LYS A 430 6.79 -19.73 24.00
N VAL A 431 7.52 -18.76 24.56
CA VAL A 431 8.92 -18.50 24.19
C VAL A 431 9.79 -19.74 24.41
N ARG A 432 9.65 -20.44 25.56
CA ARG A 432 10.38 -21.67 25.79
C ARG A 432 10.05 -22.80 24.81
N GLN A 433 8.79 -22.90 24.39
CA GLN A 433 8.34 -23.89 23.42
C GLN A 433 8.87 -23.61 22.01
N GLU A 434 8.84 -22.32 21.59
CA GLU A 434 9.20 -21.92 20.22
C GLU A 434 10.71 -21.80 20.02
N HIS A 435 11.45 -21.34 21.04
CA HIS A 435 12.87 -21.03 20.92
C HIS A 435 13.80 -22.03 21.65
N GLY A 436 13.28 -22.95 22.46
CA GLY A 436 14.07 -24.02 23.05
C GLY A 436 15.32 -23.53 23.79
N ALA A 437 16.50 -23.91 23.31
CA ALA A 437 17.80 -23.51 23.88
C ALA A 437 18.06 -22.00 23.79
N ASP A 438 17.47 -21.31 22.85
CA ASP A 438 17.62 -19.86 22.66
C ASP A 438 16.60 -19.04 23.47
N ALA A 439 15.71 -19.68 24.26
CA ALA A 439 14.63 -19.02 24.98
C ALA A 439 15.11 -17.94 25.95
N ASP A 440 16.22 -18.23 26.71
CA ASP A 440 16.77 -17.26 27.64
C ASP A 440 17.42 -16.06 26.92
N LEU A 441 18.01 -16.27 25.75
CA LEU A 441 18.51 -15.18 24.92
C LEU A 441 17.34 -14.35 24.39
N PHE A 442 16.28 -15.00 23.89
CA PHE A 442 15.09 -14.32 23.46
C PHE A 442 14.48 -13.44 24.56
N LEU A 443 14.33 -13.98 25.79
CA LEU A 443 13.76 -13.23 26.92
C LEU A 443 14.65 -12.06 27.39
N ARG A 444 15.96 -12.10 27.12
CA ARG A 444 16.81 -10.92 27.34
C ARG A 444 16.61 -9.83 26.31
N LEU A 445 16.36 -10.21 25.02
CA LEU A 445 16.10 -9.29 23.93
C LEU A 445 14.68 -8.70 23.99
N TYR A 446 13.74 -9.50 24.48
CA TYR A 446 12.30 -9.23 24.55
C TYR A 446 11.77 -9.62 25.93
N PRO A 447 11.99 -8.77 26.96
CA PRO A 447 11.61 -9.09 28.34
C PRO A 447 10.11 -9.17 28.53
N GLY A 448 9.66 -9.96 29.51
CA GLY A 448 8.24 -10.18 29.80
C GLY A 448 8.01 -10.38 31.29
N ASP A 449 8.35 -9.38 32.10
CA ASP A 449 8.15 -9.42 33.55
C ASP A 449 6.82 -8.82 33.98
N THR A 450 6.22 -7.98 33.13
CA THR A 450 4.91 -7.39 33.30
C THR A 450 4.10 -7.51 31.99
N GLU A 451 2.77 -7.41 32.05
CA GLU A 451 1.89 -7.42 30.88
C GLU A 451 2.26 -6.31 29.87
N ALA A 452 2.62 -5.11 30.35
CA ALA A 452 3.07 -4.02 29.49
C ALA A 452 4.35 -4.40 28.74
N GLN A 453 5.35 -4.98 29.44
CA GLN A 453 6.56 -5.46 28.77
C GLN A 453 6.29 -6.60 27.79
N VAL A 454 5.35 -7.51 28.12
CA VAL A 454 4.96 -8.58 27.19
C VAL A 454 4.38 -7.97 25.91
N LEU A 455 3.48 -7.01 26.02
CA LEU A 455 2.89 -6.34 24.86
C LEU A 455 3.97 -5.66 24.01
N ASP A 456 4.83 -4.84 24.61
CA ASP A 456 5.92 -4.17 23.91
C ASP A 456 6.86 -5.17 23.24
N SER A 457 7.21 -6.25 23.95
CA SER A 457 8.11 -7.30 23.43
C SER A 457 7.50 -8.07 22.27
N LEU A 458 6.21 -8.36 22.30
CA LEU A 458 5.51 -9.02 21.19
C LEU A 458 5.53 -8.14 19.93
N LEU A 459 5.23 -6.85 20.07
CA LEU A 459 5.24 -5.90 18.95
C LEU A 459 6.66 -5.70 18.40
N GLN A 460 7.65 -5.55 19.30
CA GLN A 460 9.02 -5.33 18.90
C GLN A 460 9.64 -6.59 18.27
N ALA A 461 9.34 -7.78 18.81
CA ALA A 461 9.81 -9.04 18.22
C ALA A 461 9.23 -9.26 16.82
N GLU A 462 7.96 -8.91 16.61
CA GLU A 462 7.33 -9.01 15.29
C GLU A 462 7.91 -7.96 14.33
N THR A 463 8.16 -6.72 14.77
CA THR A 463 8.86 -5.68 14.00
C THR A 463 10.22 -6.18 13.52
N ASP A 464 11.06 -6.66 14.46
CA ASP A 464 12.42 -7.11 14.16
C ASP A 464 12.41 -8.35 13.24
N LYS A 465 11.50 -9.31 13.51
CA LYS A 465 11.36 -10.55 12.76
C LYS A 465 10.91 -10.34 11.32
N ILE A 466 9.87 -9.53 11.09
CA ILE A 466 9.23 -9.44 9.78
C ILE A 466 9.89 -8.36 8.91
N MET A 467 10.14 -7.16 9.47
CA MET A 467 10.57 -6.02 8.65
C MET A 467 12.05 -5.72 8.79
N THR A 468 12.55 -5.43 9.99
CA THR A 468 13.94 -4.96 10.16
C THR A 468 14.94 -6.01 9.66
N ARG A 469 14.73 -7.29 10.01
CA ARG A 469 15.51 -8.42 9.51
C ARG A 469 15.47 -8.52 7.98
N ALA A 470 14.27 -8.49 7.41
CA ALA A 470 14.10 -8.67 5.97
C ALA A 470 14.77 -7.56 5.16
N MET A 471 14.63 -6.29 5.60
CA MET A 471 15.30 -5.15 4.99
C MET A 471 16.82 -5.25 5.14
N ARG A 472 17.32 -5.64 6.33
CA ARG A 472 18.74 -5.88 6.58
C ARG A 472 19.30 -6.96 5.65
N ARG A 473 18.58 -8.10 5.51
CA ARG A 473 19.00 -9.20 4.63
C ARG A 473 19.09 -8.73 3.19
N TRP A 474 18.08 -8.00 2.70
CA TRP A 474 18.08 -7.44 1.36
C TRP A 474 19.29 -6.54 1.13
N GLY A 475 19.51 -5.53 1.98
CA GLY A 475 20.67 -4.64 1.87
C GLY A 475 22.00 -5.37 1.90
N THR A 476 22.14 -6.36 2.78
CA THR A 476 23.37 -7.16 2.89
C THR A 476 23.65 -7.96 1.61
N LEU A 477 22.64 -8.64 1.07
CA LEU A 477 22.79 -9.43 -0.16
C LEU A 477 23.08 -8.52 -1.36
N GLN A 478 22.33 -7.42 -1.54
CA GLN A 478 22.54 -6.45 -2.61
C GLN A 478 23.97 -5.87 -2.56
N THR A 479 24.44 -5.47 -1.36
CA THR A 479 25.80 -4.92 -1.19
C THR A 479 26.89 -5.94 -1.46
N ARG A 480 26.68 -7.21 -1.05
CA ARG A 480 27.68 -8.27 -1.18
C ARG A 480 27.85 -8.74 -2.62
N THR A 481 26.76 -8.88 -3.36
CA THR A 481 26.75 -9.50 -4.69
C THR A 481 26.68 -8.48 -5.83
N GLY A 482 26.16 -7.27 -5.58
CA GLY A 482 26.13 -6.17 -6.53
C GLY A 482 27.34 -5.24 -6.42
N LYS A 483 27.45 -4.30 -7.36
CA LYS A 483 28.46 -3.23 -7.41
C LYS A 483 27.86 -1.87 -7.10
N ALA A 484 26.59 -1.69 -7.40
CA ALA A 484 25.85 -0.45 -7.15
C ALA A 484 25.74 -0.15 -5.64
N ASP A 485 25.64 1.13 -5.34
CA ASP A 485 25.56 1.61 -3.96
C ASP A 485 24.22 1.28 -3.31
N VAL A 486 24.28 0.92 -2.02
CA VAL A 486 23.13 0.60 -1.20
C VAL A 486 23.11 1.51 0.03
N TYR A 487 22.00 2.17 0.25
CA TYR A 487 21.77 3.07 1.38
C TYR A 487 20.68 2.51 2.28
N ALA A 488 20.86 2.63 3.59
CA ALA A 488 19.88 2.14 4.55
C ALA A 488 19.40 3.24 5.50
N TYR A 489 18.07 3.30 5.73
CA TYR A 489 17.49 4.20 6.73
C TYR A 489 16.75 3.44 7.84
N TYR A 490 16.49 4.19 8.91
CA TYR A 490 15.62 3.79 10.01
C TYR A 490 14.75 4.97 10.41
N PHE A 491 13.46 4.87 10.20
CA PHE A 491 12.49 5.90 10.55
C PHE A 491 11.99 5.67 11.97
N ALA A 492 12.23 6.63 12.85
CA ALA A 492 11.88 6.56 14.26
C ALA A 492 11.07 7.78 14.75
N HIS A 493 10.68 8.65 13.81
CA HIS A 493 9.85 9.80 14.12
C HIS A 493 8.40 9.39 14.35
N VAL A 494 7.80 9.91 15.41
CA VAL A 494 6.39 9.66 15.76
C VAL A 494 5.55 10.80 15.17
N PRO A 495 4.69 10.52 14.19
CA PRO A 495 3.80 11.54 13.63
C PRO A 495 2.90 12.17 14.71
N PRO A 496 2.62 13.48 14.62
CA PRO A 496 1.95 14.22 15.70
C PRO A 496 0.44 14.04 15.76
N GLU A 497 -0.20 13.40 14.76
CA GLU A 497 -1.64 13.21 14.72
C GLU A 497 -2.14 12.42 15.95
N ALA A 498 -3.11 12.99 16.66
CA ALA A 498 -3.59 12.49 17.94
C ALA A 498 -3.98 11.01 17.91
N GLY A 499 -4.69 10.57 16.87
CA GLY A 499 -5.15 9.20 16.70
C GLY A 499 -4.05 8.20 16.32
N LEU A 500 -2.97 8.67 15.69
CA LEU A 500 -1.86 7.84 15.20
C LEU A 500 -0.67 7.80 16.18
N ARG A 501 -0.50 8.81 17.00
CA ARG A 501 0.64 8.95 17.93
C ARG A 501 0.88 7.73 18.81
N LYS A 502 -0.19 7.04 19.23
CA LYS A 502 -0.10 5.83 20.07
C LYS A 502 0.57 4.64 19.37
N PHE A 503 0.66 4.68 18.04
CA PHE A 503 1.30 3.64 17.25
C PHE A 503 2.81 3.91 17.01
N GLY A 504 3.35 5.02 17.53
CA GLY A 504 4.76 5.34 17.36
C GLY A 504 5.13 5.65 15.90
N ALA A 505 6.32 5.25 15.49
CA ALA A 505 6.77 5.25 14.10
C ALA A 505 6.19 4.03 13.36
N TYR A 506 4.87 4.03 13.17
CA TYR A 506 4.10 2.89 12.67
C TYR A 506 4.43 2.56 11.21
N HIS A 507 4.00 1.38 10.77
CA HIS A 507 4.17 0.90 9.39
C HIS A 507 3.58 1.86 8.35
N GLY A 508 4.45 2.42 7.50
CA GLY A 508 4.08 3.39 6.45
C GLY A 508 4.08 4.86 6.89
N ALA A 509 4.43 5.16 8.15
CA ALA A 509 4.47 6.54 8.67
C ALA A 509 5.47 7.43 7.90
N GLU A 510 6.53 6.86 7.36
CA GLU A 510 7.56 7.58 6.62
C GLU A 510 7.10 8.11 5.26
N VAL A 511 6.05 7.52 4.68
CA VAL A 511 5.62 7.82 3.29
C VAL A 511 5.22 9.27 3.13
N MET A 512 4.44 9.83 4.06
CA MET A 512 4.00 11.22 3.97
C MET A 512 5.16 12.23 4.04
N TYR A 513 6.24 11.88 4.73
CA TYR A 513 7.46 12.68 4.80
C TYR A 513 8.28 12.56 3.51
N ALA A 514 8.46 11.35 3.01
CA ALA A 514 9.20 11.08 1.77
C ALA A 514 8.53 11.69 0.52
N TYR A 515 7.19 11.73 0.51
CA TYR A 515 6.37 12.28 -0.58
C TYR A 515 6.01 13.77 -0.42
N ASP A 516 6.48 14.42 0.66
CA ASP A 516 6.16 15.82 0.96
C ASP A 516 4.64 16.10 1.02
N ASN A 517 3.89 15.17 1.62
CA ASN A 517 2.42 15.22 1.69
C ASN A 517 1.86 15.61 3.07
N LEU A 518 2.70 16.18 3.96
CA LEU A 518 2.25 16.67 5.25
C LEU A 518 1.21 17.79 5.11
N GLY A 519 0.10 17.69 5.87
CA GLY A 519 -0.91 18.74 5.97
C GLY A 519 -1.82 18.90 4.75
N LYS A 520 -1.73 18.06 3.72
CA LYS A 520 -2.67 18.11 2.59
C LYS A 520 -4.13 17.82 2.99
N ASP A 521 -4.34 17.14 4.11
CA ASP A 521 -5.66 16.90 4.67
C ASP A 521 -6.14 18.00 5.64
N GLY A 522 -5.41 19.14 5.70
CA GLY A 522 -5.79 20.31 6.47
C GLY A 522 -5.49 20.21 7.97
N ASP A 523 -4.70 19.25 8.42
CA ASP A 523 -4.37 19.06 9.83
C ASP A 523 -3.22 19.99 10.26
N ALA A 524 -3.50 20.88 11.23
CA ALA A 524 -2.54 21.83 11.78
C ALA A 524 -1.56 21.21 12.81
N ALA A 525 -1.51 19.89 12.94
CA ALA A 525 -0.74 19.19 13.97
C ALA A 525 0.79 19.20 13.72
N TYR A 526 1.23 19.41 12.46
CA TYR A 526 2.65 19.32 12.10
C TYR A 526 3.44 20.57 12.49
N GLY A 527 4.52 20.35 13.25
CA GLY A 527 5.42 21.40 13.71
C GLY A 527 6.68 21.55 12.83
N GLN A 528 7.57 22.47 13.25
CA GLN A 528 8.82 22.73 12.52
C GLN A 528 9.70 21.49 12.34
N ARG A 529 9.70 20.58 13.32
CA ARG A 529 10.47 19.31 13.23
C ARG A 529 9.94 18.40 12.13
N ASP A 530 8.61 18.33 11.97
CA ASP A 530 7.97 17.54 10.94
C ASP A 530 8.30 18.09 9.55
N HIS A 531 8.18 19.41 9.37
CA HIS A 531 8.52 20.06 8.11
C HIS A 531 10.02 19.93 7.77
N THR A 532 10.91 20.06 8.76
CA THR A 532 12.34 19.84 8.55
C THR A 532 12.62 18.41 8.11
N LEU A 533 12.02 17.43 8.76
CA LEU A 533 12.19 16.02 8.41
C LEU A 533 11.64 15.70 7.01
N ARG A 534 10.46 16.24 6.68
CA ARG A 534 9.86 16.14 5.36
C ARG A 534 10.78 16.69 4.26
N ASP A 535 11.30 17.91 4.44
CA ASP A 535 12.19 18.56 3.46
C ASP A 535 13.48 17.76 3.25
N GLN A 536 14.03 17.19 4.34
CA GLN A 536 15.22 16.35 4.26
C GLN A 536 14.91 15.02 3.55
N MET A 537 13.85 14.33 3.94
CA MET A 537 13.51 13.03 3.34
C MET A 537 13.18 13.18 1.85
N SER A 538 12.30 14.09 1.48
CA SER A 538 11.98 14.33 0.06
C SER A 538 13.21 14.75 -0.74
N GLY A 539 14.10 15.57 -0.17
CA GLY A 539 15.38 15.95 -0.76
C GLY A 539 16.29 14.74 -1.04
N PHE A 540 16.41 13.81 -0.07
CA PHE A 540 17.17 12.57 -0.26
C PHE A 540 16.58 11.70 -1.39
N TRP A 541 15.25 11.54 -1.46
CA TRP A 541 14.56 10.77 -2.49
C TRP A 541 14.76 11.36 -3.89
N ILE A 542 14.64 12.68 -4.01
CA ILE A 542 14.86 13.41 -5.28
C ILE A 542 16.31 13.27 -5.74
N ASN A 543 17.30 13.47 -4.84
CA ASN A 543 18.71 13.31 -5.17
C ASN A 543 19.02 11.89 -5.62
N PHE A 544 18.53 10.89 -4.88
CA PHE A 544 18.70 9.49 -5.24
C PHE A 544 18.10 9.17 -6.61
N ALA A 545 16.90 9.62 -6.90
CA ALA A 545 16.28 9.42 -8.22
C ALA A 545 17.06 10.11 -9.34
N ARG A 546 17.76 11.22 -9.05
CA ARG A 546 18.54 11.99 -10.01
C ARG A 546 19.90 11.36 -10.33
N THR A 547 20.57 10.78 -9.33
CA THR A 547 22.00 10.40 -9.43
C THR A 547 22.30 8.98 -8.96
N GLY A 548 21.36 8.29 -8.29
CA GLY A 548 21.62 7.04 -7.56
C GLY A 548 22.28 7.26 -6.19
N ASP A 549 22.57 8.52 -5.82
CA ASP A 549 23.15 8.94 -4.54
C ASP A 549 22.18 9.90 -3.84
N PRO A 550 21.73 9.61 -2.59
CA PRO A 550 20.82 10.49 -1.86
C PRO A 550 21.48 11.79 -1.38
N ASN A 551 22.80 11.85 -1.32
CA ASN A 551 23.54 12.98 -0.81
C ASN A 551 23.33 14.25 -1.64
N GLY A 552 23.35 15.41 -0.98
CA GLY A 552 23.19 16.71 -1.63
C GLY A 552 23.38 17.89 -0.69
N PRO A 553 23.42 19.11 -1.23
CA PRO A 553 23.61 20.31 -0.44
C PRO A 553 22.53 20.46 0.65
N GLY A 554 22.95 20.79 1.87
CA GLY A 554 22.05 21.01 3.00
C GLY A 554 21.51 19.75 3.68
N LEU A 555 21.88 18.57 3.19
CA LEU A 555 21.52 17.28 3.79
C LEU A 555 22.70 16.68 4.55
N SER A 556 22.40 15.84 5.55
CA SER A 556 23.41 15.06 6.27
C SER A 556 24.09 14.07 5.34
N ALA A 557 25.42 13.91 5.44
CA ALA A 557 26.12 12.91 4.65
C ALA A 557 25.64 11.50 4.99
N TRP A 558 25.22 10.75 3.99
CA TRP A 558 24.66 9.39 4.13
C TRP A 558 25.65 8.38 3.53
N PRO A 559 26.35 7.58 4.36
CA PRO A 559 27.28 6.59 3.87
C PRO A 559 26.56 5.39 3.24
N THR A 560 27.18 4.73 2.30
CA THR A 560 26.73 3.45 1.75
C THR A 560 26.87 2.33 2.78
N LEU A 561 26.12 1.25 2.63
CA LEU A 561 26.31 0.03 3.42
C LEU A 561 27.68 -0.64 3.16
N ARG A 562 28.31 -0.33 2.05
CA ARG A 562 29.67 -0.82 1.74
C ARG A 562 30.75 -0.11 2.57
N GLU A 563 30.56 1.19 2.83
CA GLU A 563 31.45 2.00 3.66
C GLU A 563 31.22 1.78 5.14
N GLU A 564 29.94 1.70 5.55
CA GLU A 564 29.52 1.70 6.96
C GLU A 564 28.36 0.70 7.19
N ALA A 565 28.68 -0.62 7.12
CA ALA A 565 27.68 -1.70 7.19
C ALA A 565 26.80 -1.69 8.45
N GLU A 566 27.32 -1.14 9.57
CA GLU A 566 26.65 -1.10 10.87
C GLU A 566 25.96 0.24 11.16
N LYS A 567 25.82 1.11 10.13
CA LYS A 567 25.17 2.40 10.27
C LYS A 567 23.97 2.54 9.34
N VAL A 568 23.04 3.42 9.71
CA VAL A 568 21.85 3.79 8.95
C VAL A 568 21.64 5.30 9.05
N MET A 569 20.96 5.89 8.09
CA MET A 569 20.38 7.22 8.26
C MET A 569 19.15 7.10 9.16
N ARG A 570 19.22 7.65 10.36
CA ARG A 570 18.09 7.73 11.29
C ARG A 570 17.30 8.99 11.04
N PHE A 571 16.00 8.82 10.82
CA PHE A 571 15.01 9.88 10.70
C PHE A 571 14.20 10.00 12.00
N ASP A 572 14.41 11.11 12.76
CA ASP A 572 13.76 11.35 14.05
C ASP A 572 13.66 12.85 14.33
N GLY A 573 12.74 13.53 13.64
CA GLY A 573 12.61 15.01 13.64
C GLY A 573 13.78 15.73 12.99
N GLY A 574 14.57 15.03 12.22
CA GLY A 574 15.75 15.40 11.46
C GLY A 574 16.45 14.15 10.95
N SER A 575 17.58 14.32 10.26
CA SER A 575 18.37 13.20 9.71
C SER A 575 19.78 13.18 10.31
N ALA A 576 20.21 12.02 10.76
CA ALA A 576 21.55 11.78 11.28
C ALA A 576 22.01 10.34 11.06
N VAL A 577 23.30 10.14 10.75
CA VAL A 577 23.88 8.80 10.71
C VAL A 577 23.98 8.25 12.13
N ALA A 578 23.45 7.06 12.35
CA ALA A 578 23.40 6.39 13.63
C ALA A 578 23.77 4.90 13.49
N PRO A 579 24.18 4.22 14.57
CA PRO A 579 24.28 2.77 14.57
C PRO A 579 22.94 2.13 14.15
N ARG A 580 23.01 0.99 13.48
CA ARG A 580 21.80 0.23 13.14
C ARG A 580 21.01 -0.11 14.40
N PRO A 581 19.67 -0.11 14.31
CA PRO A 581 18.83 -0.36 15.48
C PRO A 581 18.94 -1.82 15.94
N ARG A 582 18.88 -2.04 17.25
CA ARG A 582 18.72 -3.35 17.89
C ARG A 582 19.57 -4.48 17.26
N PRO A 583 20.91 -4.30 17.14
CA PRO A 583 21.76 -5.23 16.39
C PRO A 583 21.61 -6.68 16.85
N ASP A 584 21.66 -6.92 18.18
CA ASP A 584 21.59 -8.28 18.75
C ASP A 584 20.25 -8.97 18.47
N ALA A 585 19.15 -8.21 18.48
CA ALA A 585 17.82 -8.72 18.21
C ALA A 585 17.63 -9.06 16.72
N VAL A 586 18.08 -8.18 15.82
CA VAL A 586 18.04 -8.44 14.37
C VAL A 586 18.95 -9.62 14.03
N ASP A 587 20.15 -9.71 14.61
CA ASP A 587 21.09 -10.82 14.40
C ASP A 587 20.55 -12.15 14.96
N PHE A 588 19.78 -12.09 16.07
CA PHE A 588 19.04 -13.26 16.56
C PHE A 588 18.09 -13.81 15.47
N TRP A 589 17.32 -12.96 14.85
CA TRP A 589 16.38 -13.38 13.79
C TRP A 589 17.08 -13.79 12.50
N MET A 590 18.21 -13.15 12.13
CA MET A 590 18.99 -13.50 10.92
C MET A 590 19.51 -14.94 10.95
N ARG A 591 19.70 -15.55 12.14
CA ARG A 591 20.12 -16.96 12.26
C ARG A 591 19.08 -17.93 11.72
N TYR A 592 17.78 -17.58 11.76
CA TYR A 592 16.69 -18.42 11.25
C TYR A 592 16.62 -18.43 9.71
N ASP A 593 17.27 -17.48 9.05
CA ASP A 593 17.33 -17.42 7.58
C ASP A 593 18.35 -18.40 6.97
N GLY A 594 19.14 -19.04 7.82
CA GLY A 594 20.29 -19.81 7.40
C GLY A 594 21.49 -18.92 7.01
N PRO A 595 22.64 -19.52 6.67
CA PRO A 595 23.81 -18.76 6.23
C PRO A 595 23.44 -17.94 5.01
N LEU A 596 23.95 -16.71 4.94
CA LEU A 596 23.99 -15.91 3.74
C LEU A 596 25.03 -16.59 2.82
N ALA A 597 24.62 -17.63 2.06
CA ALA A 597 25.52 -18.48 1.28
C ALA A 597 26.32 -17.71 0.24
#